data_5ff4680d90c0d52dab2183470d7e005e
#
_entry.id   5ff4680d90c0d52dab2183470d7e005e
#
_cell.length_a   1.000
_cell.length_b   1.000
_cell.length_c   1.000
_cell.angle_alpha   90.00
_cell.angle_beta   90.00
_cell.angle_gamma   90.00
#
_symmetry.space_group_name_H-M   'P 1'
#
loop_
_entity.id
_entity.type
_entity.pdbx_description
1 polymer ?
#
loop_
_entity_poly.entity_id
_entity_poly.type
_entity_poly.pdbx_seq_one_letter_code
_entity_poly.pdbx_strand_id
1 'polypeptide(L)'
;MSDAWYWISIERDVITITGSDAKTYLHSQLSQDIASMQPGDVRSSLLLQPTGKVDSLLRVTCAAADRFVLDCDPGFGESTVARLSRFKIRVNADIELQRQTWRAIRTTSSVNDTVKIAQPFDMSGAIPAWRSDGTAFDFFSPTMTLPATLREGTQDEFVASRVRALWPEMGVDITTEMIPAETGVVDVAVSFTKGCYPGQELVERMDSRGSMAPRRLCRVICVSGTKVGDQVLVNEEVVGTYTTVAGMIALALIKRGVEISDPYGENPTL
;
A
#
# COMPACT_ATOMS: atom_id res chain seq x y z
N MET A 1 11.48 -24.18 -12.09
CA MET A 1 10.53 -23.05 -12.16
C MET A 1 9.96 -22.63 -10.78
N SER A 2 10.45 -23.21 -9.66
CA SER A 2 10.00 -22.88 -8.28
C SER A 2 10.79 -21.74 -7.61
N ASP A 3 11.88 -21.27 -8.18
CA ASP A 3 12.78 -20.29 -7.54
C ASP A 3 12.28 -18.83 -7.57
N ALA A 4 11.22 -18.56 -8.31
CA ALA A 4 10.69 -17.22 -8.43
C ALA A 4 9.88 -16.79 -7.19
N TRP A 5 9.31 -17.74 -6.44
CA TRP A 5 8.50 -17.47 -5.26
C TRP A 5 9.24 -17.73 -3.97
N TYR A 6 8.96 -16.92 -2.95
CA TYR A 6 9.48 -17.06 -1.60
C TYR A 6 8.45 -16.58 -0.57
N TRP A 7 8.64 -16.98 0.67
CA TRP A 7 7.88 -16.48 1.79
C TRP A 7 8.77 -15.71 2.77
N ILE A 8 8.18 -14.78 3.51
CA ILE A 8 8.83 -14.08 4.60
C ILE A 8 7.81 -13.75 5.70
N SER A 9 8.26 -13.69 6.95
CA SER A 9 7.43 -13.17 8.04
C SER A 9 7.41 -11.65 8.00
N ILE A 10 6.22 -11.06 8.12
CA ILE A 10 6.03 -9.62 8.21
C ILE A 10 5.17 -9.28 9.44
N GLU A 11 5.45 -8.15 10.06
CA GLU A 11 4.61 -7.62 11.12
C GLU A 11 3.57 -6.68 10.51
N ARG A 12 2.33 -6.75 11.04
CA ARG A 12 1.23 -5.83 10.67
C ARG A 12 0.52 -5.34 11.92
N ASP A 13 0.14 -4.09 11.93
CA ASP A 13 -0.87 -3.59 12.86
C ASP A 13 -2.25 -3.88 12.24
N VAL A 14 -3.03 -4.72 12.92
CA VAL A 14 -4.31 -5.25 12.44
C VAL A 14 -5.44 -4.68 13.27
N ILE A 15 -6.40 -4.03 12.61
CA ILE A 15 -7.54 -3.37 13.23
C ILE A 15 -8.81 -4.10 12.80
N THR A 16 -9.47 -4.78 13.73
CA THR A 16 -10.77 -5.41 13.47
C THR A 16 -11.88 -4.44 13.82
N ILE A 17 -12.83 -4.26 12.90
CA ILE A 17 -14.02 -3.41 13.10
C ILE A 17 -15.25 -4.29 12.91
N THR A 18 -16.09 -4.37 13.96
CA THR A 18 -17.30 -5.21 13.98
C THR A 18 -18.51 -4.41 14.43
N GLY A 19 -19.65 -4.68 13.83
CA GLY A 19 -20.93 -4.07 14.20
C GLY A 19 -21.81 -3.72 13.01
N SER A 20 -23.08 -3.49 13.26
CA SER A 20 -24.07 -3.23 12.20
C SER A 20 -23.75 -2.02 11.34
N ASP A 21 -23.03 -1.06 11.90
CA ASP A 21 -22.69 0.18 11.20
C ASP A 21 -21.27 0.19 10.63
N ALA A 22 -20.48 -0.89 10.83
CA ALA A 22 -19.07 -0.96 10.46
C ALA A 22 -18.83 -0.59 8.99
N LYS A 23 -19.61 -1.16 8.06
CA LYS A 23 -19.50 -0.90 6.62
C LYS A 23 -19.75 0.57 6.28
N THR A 24 -20.87 1.11 6.72
CA THR A 24 -21.28 2.51 6.44
C THR A 24 -20.30 3.49 7.08
N TYR A 25 -19.88 3.19 8.30
CA TYR A 25 -18.91 4.00 9.02
C TYR A 25 -17.57 4.04 8.26
N LEU A 26 -16.98 2.89 7.93
CA LEU A 26 -15.73 2.83 7.19
C LEU A 26 -15.84 3.51 5.82
N HIS A 27 -16.97 3.33 5.13
CA HIS A 27 -17.22 4.03 3.86
C HIS A 27 -17.18 5.55 4.03
N SER A 28 -17.65 6.09 5.15
CA SER A 28 -17.62 7.52 5.43
C SER A 28 -16.24 8.06 5.88
N GLN A 29 -15.29 7.21 6.24
CA GLN A 29 -13.99 7.62 6.78
C GLN A 29 -12.84 7.41 5.80
N LEU A 30 -12.92 6.43 4.92
CA LEU A 30 -11.84 5.98 4.05
C LEU A 30 -12.02 6.51 2.63
N SER A 31 -10.91 6.68 1.90
CA SER A 31 -10.89 7.19 0.53
C SER A 31 -11.42 6.20 -0.52
N GLN A 32 -11.50 4.89 -0.18
CA GLN A 32 -11.95 3.85 -1.09
C GLN A 32 -13.44 3.53 -0.88
N ASP A 33 -14.10 2.98 -1.90
CA ASP A 33 -15.50 2.55 -1.83
C ASP A 33 -15.62 1.25 -1.00
N ILE A 34 -16.02 1.38 0.26
CA ILE A 34 -16.26 0.24 1.16
C ILE A 34 -17.71 -0.26 1.05
N ALA A 35 -18.64 0.60 0.62
CA ALA A 35 -20.06 0.23 0.58
C ALA A 35 -20.35 -0.90 -0.39
N SER A 36 -19.64 -0.97 -1.52
CA SER A 36 -19.81 -2.02 -2.54
C SER A 36 -19.09 -3.34 -2.21
N MET A 37 -18.25 -3.39 -1.17
CA MET A 37 -17.50 -4.60 -0.82
C MET A 37 -18.42 -5.74 -0.37
N GLN A 38 -18.08 -6.95 -0.80
CA GLN A 38 -18.70 -8.21 -0.39
C GLN A 38 -17.71 -9.02 0.47
N PRO A 39 -18.18 -9.97 1.30
CA PRO A 39 -17.28 -10.86 2.01
C PRO A 39 -16.28 -11.54 1.08
N GLY A 40 -14.99 -11.45 1.43
CA GLY A 40 -13.85 -11.88 0.62
C GLY A 40 -13.17 -10.77 -0.18
N ASP A 41 -13.81 -9.62 -0.38
CA ASP A 41 -13.20 -8.50 -1.09
C ASP A 41 -12.07 -7.87 -0.28
N VAL A 42 -11.02 -7.45 -1.00
CA VAL A 42 -9.85 -6.76 -0.44
C VAL A 42 -9.60 -5.49 -1.27
N ARG A 43 -9.41 -4.36 -0.60
CA ARG A 43 -9.10 -3.07 -1.24
C ARG A 43 -8.05 -2.30 -0.46
N SER A 44 -7.19 -1.59 -1.18
CA SER A 44 -6.33 -0.57 -0.57
C SER A 44 -7.11 0.72 -0.35
N SER A 45 -6.78 1.46 0.68
CA SER A 45 -7.43 2.74 0.99
C SER A 45 -6.47 3.67 1.74
N LEU A 46 -6.73 4.96 1.68
CA LEU A 46 -6.10 5.95 2.53
C LEU A 46 -7.08 6.39 3.63
N LEU A 47 -6.58 6.54 4.83
CA LEU A 47 -7.20 7.35 5.88
C LEU A 47 -6.54 8.73 5.83
N LEU A 48 -7.35 9.78 5.69
CA LEU A 48 -6.85 11.13 5.54
C LEU A 48 -7.15 12.02 6.74
N GLN A 49 -6.28 12.99 6.96
CA GLN A 49 -6.55 14.11 7.83
C GLN A 49 -7.64 15.01 7.21
N PRO A 50 -8.36 15.80 7.99
CA PRO A 50 -9.30 16.79 7.44
C PRO A 50 -8.64 17.78 6.48
N THR A 51 -7.33 18.00 6.61
CA THR A 51 -6.52 18.85 5.72
C THR A 51 -6.21 18.20 4.38
N GLY A 52 -6.55 16.91 4.19
CA GLY A 52 -6.27 16.12 3.00
C GLY A 52 -4.89 15.46 2.97
N LYS A 53 -4.08 15.58 4.04
CA LYS A 53 -2.83 14.82 4.17
C LYS A 53 -3.11 13.37 4.56
N VAL A 54 -2.14 12.49 4.32
CA VAL A 54 -2.24 11.07 4.65
C VAL A 54 -2.08 10.88 6.17
N ASP A 55 -2.98 10.13 6.80
CA ASP A 55 -2.79 9.59 8.14
C ASP A 55 -2.25 8.16 8.07
N SER A 56 -2.84 7.32 7.20
CA SER A 56 -2.42 5.94 7.07
C SER A 56 -2.77 5.38 5.68
N LEU A 57 -1.91 4.49 5.16
CA LEU A 57 -2.20 3.61 4.04
C LEU A 57 -2.70 2.27 4.62
N LEU A 58 -3.89 1.88 4.23
CA LEU A 58 -4.60 0.73 4.76
C LEU A 58 -4.89 -0.28 3.64
N ARG A 59 -4.90 -1.55 4.01
CA ARG A 59 -5.62 -2.56 3.26
C ARG A 59 -6.87 -2.94 4.06
N VAL A 60 -8.01 -3.03 3.40
CA VAL A 60 -9.31 -3.32 3.97
C VAL A 60 -9.80 -4.64 3.42
N THR A 61 -10.05 -5.61 4.28
CA THR A 61 -10.66 -6.91 3.95
C THR A 61 -12.06 -6.95 4.52
N CYS A 62 -13.05 -7.23 3.68
CA CYS A 62 -14.41 -7.51 4.11
C CYS A 62 -14.50 -8.98 4.55
N ALA A 63 -14.42 -9.25 5.85
CA ALA A 63 -14.47 -10.61 6.39
C ALA A 63 -15.92 -11.14 6.51
N ALA A 64 -16.89 -10.25 6.77
CA ALA A 64 -18.32 -10.51 6.79
C ALA A 64 -19.09 -9.21 6.52
N ALA A 65 -20.39 -9.27 6.40
CA ALA A 65 -21.24 -8.09 6.13
C ALA A 65 -21.06 -6.98 7.20
N ASP A 66 -20.77 -7.37 8.44
CA ASP A 66 -20.62 -6.52 9.61
C ASP A 66 -19.23 -6.60 10.24
N ARG A 67 -18.25 -7.22 9.54
CA ARG A 67 -16.88 -7.38 10.03
C ARG A 67 -15.85 -7.07 8.96
N PHE A 68 -14.99 -6.12 9.30
CA PHE A 68 -13.88 -5.68 8.46
C PHE A 68 -12.55 -5.84 9.21
N VAL A 69 -11.53 -6.25 8.48
CA VAL A 69 -10.15 -6.31 8.96
C VAL A 69 -9.35 -5.29 8.16
N LEU A 70 -8.83 -4.28 8.85
CA LEU A 70 -7.91 -3.31 8.29
C LEU A 70 -6.51 -3.69 8.74
N ASP A 71 -5.53 -3.56 7.86
CA ASP A 71 -4.14 -3.68 8.26
C ASP A 71 -3.30 -2.54 7.69
N CYS A 72 -2.29 -2.15 8.44
CA CYS A 72 -1.31 -1.13 8.06
C CYS A 72 0.11 -1.53 8.49
N ASP A 73 1.08 -0.74 8.07
CA ASP A 73 2.46 -0.93 8.46
C ASP A 73 2.63 -0.76 9.98
N PRO A 74 3.56 -1.49 10.61
CA PRO A 74 3.76 -1.48 12.05
C PRO A 74 4.06 -0.06 12.57
N GLY A 75 3.41 0.31 13.68
CA GLY A 75 3.56 1.61 14.32
C GLY A 75 2.50 2.63 13.91
N PHE A 76 1.63 2.31 12.94
CA PHE A 76 0.54 3.20 12.50
C PHE A 76 -0.85 2.78 13.01
N GLY A 77 -0.96 1.61 13.65
CA GLY A 77 -2.23 1.09 14.15
C GLY A 77 -2.87 1.96 15.22
N GLU A 78 -2.11 2.39 16.23
CA GLU A 78 -2.64 3.21 17.33
C GLU A 78 -3.17 4.56 16.84
N SER A 79 -2.42 5.25 15.99
CA SER A 79 -2.83 6.53 15.39
C SER A 79 -4.07 6.37 14.51
N THR A 80 -4.14 5.27 13.74
CA THR A 80 -5.29 4.91 12.91
C THR A 80 -6.54 4.68 13.76
N VAL A 81 -6.43 3.89 14.84
CA VAL A 81 -7.54 3.66 15.80
C VAL A 81 -7.97 4.96 16.46
N ALA A 82 -7.04 5.77 16.93
CA ALA A 82 -7.34 7.06 17.54
C ALA A 82 -8.10 7.98 16.56
N ARG A 83 -7.67 8.02 15.29
CA ARG A 83 -8.30 8.81 14.24
C ARG A 83 -9.71 8.32 13.92
N LEU A 84 -9.90 7.02 13.76
CA LEU A 84 -11.22 6.42 13.55
C LEU A 84 -12.12 6.65 14.77
N SER A 85 -11.67 6.36 15.99
CA SER A 85 -12.47 6.50 17.21
C SER A 85 -12.98 7.93 17.43
N ARG A 86 -12.23 8.94 17.02
CA ARG A 86 -12.61 10.35 17.16
C ARG A 86 -13.89 10.71 16.39
N PHE A 87 -14.20 10.03 15.31
CA PHE A 87 -15.38 10.27 14.47
C PHE A 87 -16.48 9.21 14.67
N LYS A 88 -16.31 8.31 15.61
CA LYS A 88 -17.28 7.27 15.98
C LYS A 88 -18.33 7.82 16.96
N ILE A 89 -19.20 8.70 16.48
CA ILE A 89 -20.27 9.29 17.29
C ILE A 89 -21.58 8.58 16.96
N ARG A 90 -22.17 7.89 17.94
CA ARG A 90 -23.42 7.11 17.78
C ARG A 90 -23.35 6.04 16.67
N VAL A 91 -22.19 5.45 16.50
CA VAL A 91 -21.93 4.38 15.54
C VAL A 91 -21.85 3.05 16.29
N ASN A 92 -22.64 2.07 15.88
CA ASN A 92 -22.58 0.71 16.40
C ASN A 92 -21.49 -0.09 15.68
N ALA A 93 -20.24 0.17 16.08
CA ALA A 93 -19.07 -0.54 15.60
C ALA A 93 -18.01 -0.59 16.71
N ASP A 94 -17.44 -1.75 16.97
CA ASP A 94 -16.31 -1.94 17.88
C ASP A 94 -15.01 -1.94 17.09
N ILE A 95 -13.95 -1.39 17.69
CA ILE A 95 -12.63 -1.27 17.06
C ILE A 95 -11.62 -1.92 17.99
N GLU A 96 -10.91 -2.93 17.50
CA GLU A 96 -9.88 -3.65 18.22
C GLU A 96 -8.57 -3.60 17.43
N LEU A 97 -7.44 -3.34 18.11
CA LEU A 97 -6.11 -3.33 17.54
C LEU A 97 -5.27 -4.49 18.07
N GLN A 98 -4.58 -5.19 17.18
CA GLN A 98 -3.60 -6.21 17.53
C GLN A 98 -2.41 -6.09 16.59
N ARG A 99 -1.19 -6.29 17.10
CA ARG A 99 -0.02 -6.55 16.26
C ARG A 99 0.05 -8.03 15.97
N GLN A 100 0.23 -8.37 14.69
CA GLN A 100 0.24 -9.75 14.23
C GLN A 100 1.42 -10.01 13.30
N THR A 101 1.96 -11.22 13.37
CA THR A 101 2.95 -11.72 12.40
C THR A 101 2.23 -12.52 11.33
N TRP A 102 2.44 -12.15 10.08
CA TRP A 102 1.83 -12.79 8.91
C TRP A 102 2.87 -13.47 8.05
N ARG A 103 2.44 -14.39 7.18
CA ARG A 103 3.26 -14.98 6.12
C ARG A 103 3.02 -14.25 4.82
N ALA A 104 4.01 -13.52 4.35
CA ALA A 104 4.01 -12.87 3.06
C ALA A 104 4.60 -13.78 1.99
N ILE A 105 3.88 -13.97 0.88
CA ILE A 105 4.32 -14.73 -0.30
C ILE A 105 4.59 -13.72 -1.41
N ARG A 106 5.78 -13.72 -1.94
CA ARG A 106 6.24 -12.77 -2.96
C ARG A 106 6.95 -13.48 -4.10
N THR A 107 7.00 -12.83 -5.26
CA THR A 107 7.83 -13.28 -6.38
C THR A 107 8.99 -12.33 -6.64
N THR A 108 10.08 -12.89 -7.14
CA THR A 108 11.22 -12.11 -7.65
C THR A 108 11.01 -11.63 -9.09
N SER A 109 9.97 -12.15 -9.77
CA SER A 109 9.65 -11.77 -11.15
C SER A 109 8.99 -10.40 -11.22
N SER A 110 9.19 -9.69 -12.32
CA SER A 110 8.55 -8.39 -12.55
C SER A 110 7.14 -8.54 -13.12
N VAL A 111 6.27 -7.57 -12.87
CA VAL A 111 4.89 -7.49 -13.36
C VAL A 111 4.81 -7.48 -14.90
N ASN A 112 5.88 -7.04 -15.58
CA ASN A 112 5.95 -6.93 -17.04
C ASN A 112 6.30 -8.23 -17.76
N ASP A 113 6.61 -9.30 -17.02
CA ASP A 113 6.71 -10.61 -17.63
C ASP A 113 5.29 -11.02 -18.07
N THR A 114 5.02 -10.96 -19.36
CA THR A 114 3.73 -11.32 -20.02
C THR A 114 3.31 -12.77 -19.77
N VAL A 115 4.11 -13.52 -19.05
CA VAL A 115 3.81 -14.87 -18.56
C VAL A 115 3.06 -14.75 -17.25
N LYS A 116 1.79 -15.18 -17.20
CA LYS A 116 1.08 -15.40 -15.93
C LYS A 116 1.94 -16.31 -15.06
N ILE A 117 2.53 -15.74 -14.01
CA ILE A 117 3.33 -16.50 -13.06
C ILE A 117 2.38 -17.49 -12.39
N ALA A 118 2.58 -18.79 -12.59
CA ALA A 118 1.79 -19.79 -11.92
C ALA A 118 1.96 -19.65 -10.42
N GLN A 119 0.86 -19.72 -9.67
CA GLN A 119 0.90 -19.71 -8.22
C GLN A 119 1.74 -20.90 -7.71
N PRO A 120 2.55 -20.70 -6.65
CA PRO A 120 3.48 -21.72 -6.19
C PRO A 120 2.79 -22.93 -5.53
N PHE A 121 1.55 -22.73 -5.05
CA PHE A 121 0.72 -23.75 -4.39
C PHE A 121 -0.73 -23.27 -4.32
N ASP A 122 -1.60 -24.01 -3.63
CA ASP A 122 -2.98 -23.58 -3.35
C ASP A 122 -2.96 -22.35 -2.42
N MET A 123 -3.35 -21.21 -2.96
CA MET A 123 -3.39 -19.93 -2.27
C MET A 123 -4.73 -19.65 -1.58
N SER A 124 -5.56 -20.70 -1.36
CA SER A 124 -6.82 -20.55 -0.65
C SER A 124 -6.61 -19.93 0.74
N GLY A 125 -7.36 -18.87 1.04
CA GLY A 125 -7.22 -18.12 2.28
C GLY A 125 -6.12 -17.06 2.28
N ALA A 126 -5.35 -16.94 1.20
CA ALA A 126 -4.49 -15.78 1.01
C ALA A 126 -5.30 -14.56 0.61
N ILE A 127 -4.85 -13.40 1.06
CA ILE A 127 -5.36 -12.11 0.59
C ILE A 127 -4.34 -11.48 -0.37
N PRO A 128 -4.80 -10.81 -1.43
CA PRO A 128 -3.90 -10.07 -2.30
C PRO A 128 -3.23 -8.94 -1.52
N ALA A 129 -1.98 -8.70 -1.84
CA ALA A 129 -1.20 -7.62 -1.27
C ALA A 129 -0.81 -6.59 -2.34
N TRP A 130 -0.39 -5.42 -1.89
CA TRP A 130 0.07 -4.32 -2.72
C TRP A 130 -0.94 -3.92 -3.81
N ARG A 131 -0.58 -4.05 -5.10
CA ARG A 131 -1.45 -3.66 -6.22
C ARG A 131 -2.44 -4.75 -6.65
N SER A 132 -2.50 -5.87 -5.93
CA SER A 132 -3.39 -7.01 -6.25
C SER A 132 -3.20 -7.58 -7.67
N ASP A 133 -1.96 -7.51 -8.18
CA ASP A 133 -1.57 -7.94 -9.54
C ASP A 133 -1.23 -9.43 -9.65
N GLY A 134 -1.39 -10.18 -8.57
CA GLY A 134 -1.08 -11.61 -8.53
C GLY A 134 0.38 -11.94 -8.22
N THR A 135 1.21 -10.96 -7.87
CA THR A 135 2.63 -11.15 -7.52
C THR A 135 2.91 -11.12 -6.01
N ALA A 136 1.91 -10.74 -5.22
CA ALA A 136 2.03 -10.55 -3.79
C ALA A 136 0.77 -11.01 -3.06
N PHE A 137 0.94 -11.86 -2.04
CA PHE A 137 -0.14 -12.40 -1.21
C PHE A 137 0.29 -12.44 0.25
N ASP A 138 -0.68 -12.38 1.16
CA ASP A 138 -0.44 -12.50 2.59
C ASP A 138 -1.44 -13.48 3.22
N PHE A 139 -0.96 -14.23 4.23
CA PHE A 139 -1.78 -15.06 5.09
C PHE A 139 -1.78 -14.50 6.51
N PHE A 140 -2.97 -14.41 7.11
CA PHE A 140 -3.18 -13.90 8.47
C PHE A 140 -2.62 -14.78 9.60
N SER A 141 -1.84 -15.81 9.27
CA SER A 141 -1.37 -16.76 10.27
C SER A 141 0.13 -16.99 10.14
N PRO A 142 0.89 -16.82 11.25
CA PRO A 142 2.31 -17.13 11.28
C PRO A 142 2.57 -18.65 11.28
N THR A 143 1.56 -19.45 11.64
CA THR A 143 1.67 -20.91 11.81
C THR A 143 1.17 -21.71 10.60
N MET A 144 0.80 -21.04 9.51
CA MET A 144 0.41 -21.73 8.29
C MET A 144 1.55 -22.61 7.80
N THR A 145 1.21 -23.86 7.49
CA THR A 145 2.15 -24.81 6.88
C THR A 145 2.34 -24.45 5.41
N LEU A 146 3.53 -24.04 5.07
CA LEU A 146 3.92 -23.74 3.69
C LEU A 146 4.55 -24.98 3.05
N PRO A 147 4.46 -25.17 1.73
CA PRO A 147 5.14 -26.24 1.04
C PRO A 147 6.65 -26.19 1.28
N ALA A 148 7.29 -27.34 1.52
CA ALA A 148 8.73 -27.43 1.71
C ALA A 148 9.54 -26.94 0.48
N THR A 149 8.92 -26.88 -0.67
CA THR A 149 9.50 -26.35 -1.92
C THR A 149 9.51 -24.83 -1.99
N LEU A 150 8.76 -24.14 -1.11
CA LEU A 150 8.74 -22.68 -1.06
C LEU A 150 9.82 -22.21 -0.09
N ARG A 151 10.86 -21.58 -0.63
CA ARG A 151 11.98 -21.11 0.19
C ARG A 151 11.60 -19.89 1.04
N GLU A 152 12.32 -19.71 2.12
CA GLU A 152 12.34 -18.44 2.85
C GLU A 152 13.14 -17.40 2.07
N GLY A 153 12.63 -16.17 2.01
CA GLY A 153 13.29 -15.04 1.40
C GLY A 153 14.01 -14.18 2.42
N THR A 154 14.83 -13.28 1.91
CA THR A 154 15.52 -12.28 2.71
C THR A 154 14.75 -10.97 2.77
N GLN A 155 15.09 -10.10 3.73
CA GLN A 155 14.53 -8.75 3.80
C GLN A 155 14.87 -7.94 2.53
N ASP A 156 16.07 -8.11 1.99
CA ASP A 156 16.47 -7.42 0.76
C ASP A 156 15.63 -7.83 -0.45
N GLU A 157 15.29 -9.12 -0.56
CA GLU A 157 14.37 -9.60 -1.60
C GLU A 157 12.96 -9.04 -1.43
N PHE A 158 12.48 -8.94 -0.19
CA PHE A 158 11.19 -8.34 0.11
C PHE A 158 11.15 -6.87 -0.28
N VAL A 159 12.16 -6.08 0.11
CA VAL A 159 12.28 -4.67 -0.27
C VAL A 159 12.37 -4.54 -1.79
N ALA A 160 13.16 -5.38 -2.47
CA ALA A 160 13.25 -5.36 -3.93
C ALA A 160 11.90 -5.68 -4.60
N SER A 161 11.13 -6.63 -4.06
CA SER A 161 9.79 -6.94 -4.58
C SER A 161 8.82 -5.77 -4.36
N ARG A 162 8.90 -5.08 -3.21
CA ARG A 162 8.11 -3.90 -2.90
C ARG A 162 8.43 -2.74 -3.86
N VAL A 163 9.73 -2.48 -4.11
CA VAL A 163 10.18 -1.47 -5.09
C VAL A 163 9.65 -1.81 -6.49
N ARG A 164 9.75 -3.08 -6.93
CA ARG A 164 9.21 -3.51 -8.24
C ARG A 164 7.70 -3.28 -8.35
N ALA A 165 6.95 -3.50 -7.29
CA ALA A 165 5.51 -3.24 -7.25
C ALA A 165 5.16 -1.74 -7.16
N LEU A 166 6.14 -0.84 -7.07
CA LEU A 166 5.92 0.57 -6.72
C LEU A 166 4.99 0.71 -5.50
N TRP A 167 5.23 -0.09 -4.47
CA TRP A 167 4.43 -0.06 -3.25
C TRP A 167 5.16 0.68 -2.14
N PRO A 168 4.60 1.80 -1.66
CA PRO A 168 5.22 2.58 -0.60
C PRO A 168 5.05 1.94 0.78
N GLU A 169 5.92 2.31 1.70
CA GLU A 169 5.86 1.97 3.11
C GLU A 169 5.66 3.24 3.94
N MET A 170 4.71 3.18 4.87
CA MET A 170 4.45 4.28 5.80
C MET A 170 5.66 4.53 6.71
N GLY A 171 6.01 5.80 6.87
CA GLY A 171 7.19 6.22 7.66
C GLY A 171 8.51 6.17 6.88
N VAL A 172 8.53 5.53 5.72
CA VAL A 172 9.71 5.43 4.84
C VAL A 172 9.47 6.20 3.54
N ASP A 173 8.54 5.76 2.71
CA ASP A 173 8.22 6.36 1.41
C ASP A 173 7.06 7.35 1.50
N ILE A 174 6.12 7.10 2.41
CA ILE A 174 4.97 7.97 2.70
C ILE A 174 5.07 8.48 4.13
N THR A 175 4.84 9.76 4.32
CA THR A 175 4.75 10.40 5.64
C THR A 175 3.40 11.07 5.84
N THR A 176 3.05 11.38 7.08
CA THR A 176 1.82 12.08 7.45
C THR A 176 1.77 13.54 6.99
N GLU A 177 2.86 14.05 6.42
CA GLU A 177 2.93 15.38 5.82
C GLU A 177 2.58 15.39 4.33
N MET A 178 2.51 14.21 3.70
CA MET A 178 2.26 14.08 2.27
C MET A 178 0.76 14.11 1.93
N ILE A 179 0.47 14.53 0.71
CA ILE A 179 -0.87 14.45 0.13
C ILE A 179 -1.01 13.16 -0.72
N PRO A 180 -2.22 12.63 -0.91
CA PRO A 180 -2.43 11.39 -1.68
C PRO A 180 -1.75 11.38 -3.04
N ALA A 181 -1.78 12.48 -3.78
CA ALA A 181 -1.19 12.60 -5.11
C ALA A 181 0.36 12.42 -5.15
N GLU A 182 1.04 12.48 -3.99
CA GLU A 182 2.48 12.21 -3.89
C GLU A 182 2.80 10.73 -3.68
N THR A 183 1.83 9.91 -3.26
CA THR A 183 2.08 8.57 -2.70
C THR A 183 2.30 7.46 -3.72
N GLY A 184 1.90 7.68 -4.98
CA GLY A 184 1.96 6.67 -6.03
C GLY A 184 0.91 5.54 -5.92
N VAL A 185 -0.11 5.67 -5.04
CA VAL A 185 -1.15 4.64 -4.84
C VAL A 185 -2.59 5.16 -5.03
N VAL A 186 -2.76 6.37 -5.54
CA VAL A 186 -4.10 6.97 -5.73
C VAL A 186 -4.97 6.08 -6.61
N ASP A 187 -4.42 5.51 -7.66
CA ASP A 187 -5.09 4.62 -8.61
C ASP A 187 -5.74 3.38 -7.96
N VAL A 188 -5.16 2.88 -6.88
CA VAL A 188 -5.65 1.68 -6.17
C VAL A 188 -6.30 1.98 -4.82
N ALA A 189 -6.01 3.14 -4.22
CA ALA A 189 -6.44 3.46 -2.86
C ALA A 189 -7.53 4.53 -2.77
N VAL A 190 -7.94 5.15 -3.90
CA VAL A 190 -8.96 6.19 -3.93
C VAL A 190 -10.08 5.85 -4.91
N SER A 191 -11.32 6.04 -4.48
CA SER A 191 -12.49 6.00 -5.36
C SER A 191 -13.00 7.43 -5.59
N PHE A 192 -13.00 7.87 -6.83
CA PHE A 192 -13.52 9.19 -7.22
C PHE A 192 -15.04 9.21 -7.46
N THR A 193 -15.70 8.06 -7.38
CA THR A 193 -17.15 7.91 -7.61
C THR A 193 -17.94 7.64 -6.33
N LYS A 194 -17.26 7.51 -5.19
CA LYS A 194 -17.91 7.27 -3.90
C LYS A 194 -18.42 8.56 -3.25
N GLY A 195 -19.21 8.41 -2.18
CA GLY A 195 -19.66 9.53 -1.33
C GLY A 195 -18.53 10.18 -0.52
N CYS A 196 -18.87 11.26 0.19
CA CYS A 196 -17.94 12.10 0.93
C CYS A 196 -17.15 11.35 2.02
N TYR A 197 -15.90 11.77 2.19
CA TYR A 197 -15.00 11.35 3.26
C TYR A 197 -14.08 12.50 3.70
N PRO A 198 -13.50 12.49 4.93
CA PRO A 198 -12.65 13.57 5.39
C PRO A 198 -11.40 13.74 4.51
N GLY A 199 -11.10 14.98 4.16
CA GLY A 199 -9.92 15.31 3.35
C GLY A 199 -10.08 15.16 1.84
N GLN A 200 -11.25 14.74 1.34
CA GLN A 200 -11.50 14.53 -0.10
C GLN A 200 -11.31 15.79 -0.96
N GLU A 201 -11.59 16.98 -0.44
CA GLU A 201 -11.52 18.23 -1.23
C GLU A 201 -10.15 18.44 -1.88
N LEU A 202 -9.07 18.10 -1.19
CA LEU A 202 -7.73 18.19 -1.74
C LEU A 202 -7.50 17.15 -2.82
N VAL A 203 -7.98 15.92 -2.62
CA VAL A 203 -7.86 14.81 -3.57
C VAL A 203 -8.59 15.16 -4.87
N GLU A 204 -9.85 15.57 -4.78
CA GLU A 204 -10.67 15.96 -5.93
C GLU A 204 -10.11 17.19 -6.67
N ARG A 205 -9.56 18.15 -5.92
CA ARG A 205 -8.93 19.33 -6.52
C ARG A 205 -7.71 18.96 -7.35
N MET A 206 -6.90 17.99 -6.85
CA MET A 206 -5.72 17.53 -7.58
C MET A 206 -6.11 16.79 -8.85
N ASP A 207 -7.13 15.92 -8.79
CA ASP A 207 -7.65 15.17 -9.93
C ASP A 207 -8.33 16.08 -10.97
N SER A 208 -9.34 16.87 -10.56
CA SER A 208 -10.19 17.64 -11.48
C SER A 208 -9.47 18.80 -12.21
N ARG A 209 -8.43 19.36 -11.61
CA ARG A 209 -7.68 20.47 -12.18
C ARG A 209 -6.44 20.06 -12.96
N GLY A 210 -6.15 18.75 -13.04
CA GLY A 210 -4.86 18.26 -13.54
C GLY A 210 -3.69 18.90 -12.78
N SER A 211 -3.94 19.30 -11.51
CA SER A 211 -2.93 19.95 -10.68
C SER A 211 -1.92 18.91 -10.27
N MET A 212 -0.74 18.99 -10.83
CA MET A 212 0.33 18.07 -10.46
C MET A 212 0.79 18.34 -9.03
N ALA A 213 0.92 17.27 -8.24
CA ALA A 213 1.56 17.33 -6.92
C ALA A 213 2.95 17.96 -7.01
N PRO A 214 3.45 18.60 -5.95
CA PRO A 214 4.80 19.20 -5.97
C PRO A 214 5.90 18.17 -6.22
N ARG A 215 5.66 16.92 -5.86
CA ARG A 215 6.51 15.76 -6.09
C ARG A 215 5.64 14.49 -6.16
N ARG A 216 6.21 13.40 -6.64
CA ARG A 216 5.54 12.09 -6.71
C ARG A 216 6.53 10.97 -6.40
N LEU A 217 6.03 9.90 -5.81
CA LEU A 217 6.81 8.67 -5.64
C LEU A 217 6.96 7.98 -6.99
N CYS A 218 8.20 7.73 -7.37
CA CYS A 218 8.55 7.07 -8.62
C CYS A 218 9.47 5.88 -8.34
N ARG A 219 9.39 4.88 -9.19
CA ARG A 219 10.40 3.82 -9.28
C ARG A 219 11.49 4.28 -10.23
N VAL A 220 12.73 4.15 -9.81
CA VAL A 220 13.89 4.67 -10.55
C VAL A 220 15.05 3.68 -10.54
N ILE A 221 15.91 3.79 -11.54
CA ILE A 221 17.22 3.11 -11.52
C ILE A 221 18.18 3.95 -10.68
N CYS A 222 19.02 3.30 -9.89
CA CYS A 222 20.08 3.93 -9.14
C CYS A 222 21.43 3.23 -9.39
N VAL A 223 22.51 3.88 -9.00
CA VAL A 223 23.87 3.33 -9.13
C VAL A 223 24.24 2.54 -7.88
N SER A 224 25.21 1.64 -8.04
CA SER A 224 25.76 0.90 -6.90
C SER A 224 26.31 1.87 -5.83
N GLY A 225 25.94 1.62 -4.57
CA GLY A 225 26.34 2.46 -3.45
C GLY A 225 25.37 3.60 -3.10
N THR A 226 24.30 3.81 -3.89
CA THR A 226 23.23 4.74 -3.53
C THR A 226 22.60 4.34 -2.19
N LYS A 227 22.29 5.34 -1.38
CA LYS A 227 21.67 5.18 -0.05
C LYS A 227 20.35 5.92 0.03
N VAL A 228 19.51 5.48 0.95
CA VAL A 228 18.31 6.21 1.35
C VAL A 228 18.72 7.62 1.83
N GLY A 229 18.02 8.65 1.35
CA GLY A 229 18.31 10.06 1.62
C GLY A 229 19.25 10.73 0.60
N ASP A 230 19.94 9.95 -0.24
CA ASP A 230 20.76 10.54 -1.32
C ASP A 230 19.87 11.29 -2.31
N GLN A 231 20.47 12.27 -2.99
CA GLN A 231 19.80 13.07 -4.00
C GLN A 231 19.72 12.34 -5.34
N VAL A 232 18.56 12.42 -5.98
CA VAL A 232 18.39 12.01 -7.37
C VAL A 232 18.83 13.14 -8.28
N LEU A 233 19.77 12.86 -9.18
CA LEU A 233 20.32 13.84 -10.11
C LEU A 233 19.92 13.49 -11.54
N VAL A 234 19.46 14.50 -12.30
CA VAL A 234 19.26 14.44 -13.75
C VAL A 234 19.98 15.64 -14.35
N ASN A 235 20.92 15.42 -15.24
CA ASN A 235 21.77 16.48 -15.84
C ASN A 235 22.40 17.40 -14.77
N GLU A 236 22.94 16.81 -13.69
CA GLU A 236 23.56 17.50 -12.56
C GLU A 236 22.61 18.32 -11.67
N GLU A 237 21.33 18.37 -11.99
CA GLU A 237 20.32 19.03 -11.18
C GLU A 237 19.67 18.07 -10.17
N VAL A 238 19.45 18.55 -8.94
CA VAL A 238 18.75 17.79 -7.90
C VAL A 238 17.25 17.78 -8.20
N VAL A 239 16.74 16.60 -8.59
CA VAL A 239 15.32 16.42 -8.97
C VAL A 239 14.50 15.64 -7.94
N GLY A 240 15.14 15.04 -6.94
CA GLY A 240 14.43 14.26 -5.93
C GLY A 240 15.33 13.69 -4.86
N THR A 241 14.76 12.76 -4.07
CA THR A 241 15.44 12.06 -2.98
C THR A 241 15.04 10.61 -2.96
N TYR A 242 16.00 9.70 -2.82
CA TYR A 242 15.73 8.27 -2.67
C TYR A 242 15.12 7.97 -1.29
N THR A 243 13.99 7.27 -1.26
CA THR A 243 13.29 6.87 -0.03
C THR A 243 13.50 5.40 0.32
N THR A 244 13.62 4.54 -0.69
CA THR A 244 13.94 3.12 -0.54
C THR A 244 14.93 2.71 -1.63
N VAL A 245 15.95 1.94 -1.28
CA VAL A 245 16.97 1.44 -2.22
C VAL A 245 17.05 -0.08 -2.13
N ALA A 246 17.00 -0.76 -3.29
CA ALA A 246 17.08 -2.21 -3.41
C ALA A 246 18.00 -2.60 -4.57
N GLY A 247 19.30 -2.67 -4.31
CA GLY A 247 20.31 -2.92 -5.34
C GLY A 247 20.41 -1.77 -6.32
N MET A 248 20.02 -1.99 -7.57
CA MET A 248 20.06 -0.99 -8.65
C MET A 248 18.68 -0.38 -8.96
N ILE A 249 17.66 -0.68 -8.14
CA ILE A 249 16.34 -0.08 -8.24
C ILE A 249 15.98 0.60 -6.92
N ALA A 250 15.18 1.64 -7.01
CA ALA A 250 14.81 2.43 -5.84
C ALA A 250 13.41 3.03 -5.98
N LEU A 251 12.81 3.42 -4.85
CA LEU A 251 11.75 4.41 -4.81
C LEU A 251 12.36 5.78 -4.48
N ALA A 252 11.84 6.81 -5.12
CA ALA A 252 12.29 8.17 -4.91
C ALA A 252 11.12 9.16 -5.04
N LEU A 253 11.15 10.20 -4.23
CA LEU A 253 10.24 11.35 -4.37
C LEU A 253 10.83 12.33 -5.39
N ILE A 254 10.19 12.41 -6.55
CA ILE A 254 10.66 13.19 -7.69
C ILE A 254 9.84 14.46 -7.82
N LYS A 255 10.50 15.58 -8.04
CA LYS A 255 9.89 16.90 -8.27
C LYS A 255 8.96 16.88 -9.48
N ARG A 256 7.92 17.68 -9.42
CA ARG A 256 6.98 17.89 -10.53
C ARG A 256 7.70 18.33 -11.81
N GLY A 257 7.20 17.85 -12.95
CA GLY A 257 7.70 18.23 -14.27
C GLY A 257 9.00 17.54 -14.69
N VAL A 258 9.52 16.64 -13.88
CA VAL A 258 10.69 15.83 -14.22
C VAL A 258 10.24 14.48 -14.76
N GLU A 259 10.64 14.15 -15.98
CA GLU A 259 10.47 12.82 -16.56
C GLU A 259 11.59 11.91 -16.11
N ILE A 260 11.23 10.77 -15.56
CA ILE A 260 12.17 9.72 -15.15
C ILE A 260 11.70 8.40 -15.76
N SER A 261 12.64 7.67 -16.37
CA SER A 261 12.38 6.33 -16.91
C SER A 261 12.05 5.36 -15.75
N ASP A 262 10.94 4.65 -15.88
CA ASP A 262 10.62 3.52 -15.02
C ASP A 262 11.25 2.26 -15.60
N PRO A 263 12.09 1.51 -14.85
CA PRO A 263 12.72 0.29 -15.35
C PRO A 263 11.74 -0.87 -15.63
N TYR A 264 10.49 -0.77 -15.14
CA TYR A 264 9.47 -1.84 -15.24
C TYR A 264 8.19 -1.40 -15.93
N GLY A 265 8.17 -0.29 -16.61
CA GLY A 265 7.01 0.24 -17.32
C GLY A 265 6.82 1.73 -17.05
N GLU A 266 5.58 2.19 -17.13
CA GLU A 266 5.27 3.59 -16.84
C GLU A 266 5.00 3.76 -15.35
N ASN A 267 5.69 4.73 -14.73
CA ASN A 267 5.26 5.23 -13.44
C ASN A 267 3.81 5.72 -13.56
N PRO A 268 2.93 5.46 -12.56
CA PRO A 268 1.56 5.92 -12.63
C PRO A 268 1.51 7.40 -12.98
N THR A 269 0.93 7.70 -14.13
CA THR A 269 0.57 9.08 -14.48
C THR A 269 -0.65 9.46 -13.66
N LEU A 270 -0.54 10.57 -12.96
CA LEU A 270 -1.70 11.22 -12.35
C LEU A 270 -2.57 11.85 -13.41
#